data_803415aa041807680336fd8ac6e5ec60
#
_entry.id   803415aa041807680336fd8ac6e5ec60
#
_cell.length_a   1.000
_cell.length_b   1.000
_cell.length_c   1.000
_cell.angle_alpha   90.00
_cell.angle_beta   90.00
_cell.angle_gamma   90.00
#
_symmetry.space_group_name_H-M   'P 1'
#
loop_
_entity.id
_entity.type
_entity.pdbx_description
1 polymer ?
#
loop_
_entity_poly.entity_id
_entity_poly.type
_entity_poly.pdbx_seq_one_letter_code
_entity_poly.pdbx_strand_id
1 'polypeptide(L)'
;MNILELSEQEIVRRQSLQTLREMGIDPYPAAEFPTNAFSTDIKAEFKDEDEPRQVVIAGRMMGRRVMGKASFAELQDSKGRIQVYIARDEICPDENKDLYNTVFKKLLDIGDFIGVKGFVFRTQTGEISVHAKELCLLSKSLKPLPIVKYKDGVAYDKFDDPELRYRQRYVDLIVNDGVKDTFLQRATVLRTLRSVLDNAGYTEVETPTLQSIAGGASARPFITHFNALDQDMYMRIATELYLKRLIVGGFEGVYEIGKNFRNEGMDRNHNPEFTCMELYVQYKDYNWMMAFTEKLLETICIAVNGKPEREIDGNIISFKAPYRRLPILDAIKEKTGFDCNGKTEEEIRAFCKEKGMDVDETMGKGKLIDELFGEFCEGTFLQPTFITDYPVEMSPLTKMHRSKPGLTERFELMVNGKELANAYSELNDPIDQEERFIDQMKLADKGDDEAMIIDQDFLRALQYGMPPTSGIGIGIDRLVMLMTGKTFIQEVLFFPQMKPEKKMPQSTIKEWAEIGVPEDWAYVLRKAGFNLISDIREEKAQGLQQKIGEINKKYKLGYEKPSVDDIQGWIDTANA
;
A
#
# COMPACT_ATOMS: atom_id res chain seq x y z
N MET A 1 -6.31 -20.03 -21.16
CA MET A 1 -4.86 -19.69 -21.02
C MET A 1 -4.09 -20.74 -21.78
N ASN A 2 -3.28 -20.33 -22.75
CA ASN A 2 -2.49 -21.26 -23.56
C ASN A 2 -1.34 -21.84 -22.72
N ILE A 3 -1.10 -23.16 -22.81
CA ILE A 3 -0.04 -23.84 -22.05
C ILE A 3 1.36 -23.27 -22.37
N LEU A 4 1.55 -22.71 -23.55
CA LEU A 4 2.80 -22.10 -23.99
C LEU A 4 3.13 -20.77 -23.31
N GLU A 5 2.15 -20.12 -22.70
CA GLU A 5 2.33 -18.90 -21.90
C GLU A 5 2.83 -19.19 -20.48
N LEU A 6 2.81 -20.48 -20.09
CA LEU A 6 3.21 -20.92 -18.76
C LEU A 6 4.71 -21.26 -18.71
N SER A 7 5.33 -21.07 -17.54
CA SER A 7 6.67 -21.61 -17.26
C SER A 7 6.64 -23.14 -17.18
N GLU A 8 7.77 -23.79 -17.32
CA GLU A 8 7.87 -25.25 -17.19
C GLU A 8 7.35 -25.76 -15.83
N GLN A 9 7.69 -25.04 -14.76
CA GLN A 9 7.23 -25.39 -13.42
C GLN A 9 5.70 -25.25 -13.27
N GLU A 10 5.10 -24.23 -13.87
CA GLU A 10 3.64 -24.07 -13.87
C GLU A 10 2.95 -25.20 -14.64
N ILE A 11 3.55 -25.68 -15.73
CA ILE A 11 3.03 -26.82 -16.49
C ILE A 11 3.08 -28.10 -15.63
N VAL A 12 4.24 -28.38 -15.01
CA VAL A 12 4.41 -29.56 -14.15
C VAL A 12 3.41 -29.53 -12.98
N ARG A 13 3.21 -28.38 -12.35
CA ARG A 13 2.26 -28.23 -11.23
C ARG A 13 0.81 -28.48 -11.66
N ARG A 14 0.43 -28.10 -12.90
CA ARG A 14 -0.89 -28.39 -13.47
C ARG A 14 -1.07 -29.88 -13.78
N GLN A 15 0.00 -30.53 -14.23
CA GLN A 15 0.00 -31.99 -14.40
C GLN A 15 -0.16 -32.70 -13.05
N SER A 16 0.56 -32.25 -12.01
CA SER A 16 0.40 -32.77 -10.65
C SER A 16 -1.03 -32.55 -10.12
N LEU A 17 -1.62 -31.38 -10.39
CA LEU A 17 -3.01 -31.07 -10.06
C LEU A 17 -3.98 -32.08 -10.70
N GLN A 18 -3.79 -32.37 -11.98
CA GLN A 18 -4.63 -33.31 -12.71
C GLN A 18 -4.49 -34.73 -12.13
N THR A 19 -3.25 -35.16 -11.86
CA THR A 19 -2.99 -36.48 -11.26
C THR A 19 -3.62 -36.62 -9.88
N LEU A 20 -3.57 -35.57 -9.03
CA LEU A 20 -4.25 -35.57 -7.73
C LEU A 20 -5.77 -35.81 -7.88
N ARG A 21 -6.39 -35.13 -8.84
CA ARG A 21 -7.84 -35.33 -9.13
C ARG A 21 -8.15 -36.75 -9.61
N GLU A 22 -7.30 -37.31 -10.46
CA GLU A 22 -7.42 -38.69 -10.95
C GLU A 22 -7.28 -39.73 -9.83
N MET A 23 -6.48 -39.42 -8.80
CA MET A 23 -6.33 -40.19 -7.57
C MET A 23 -7.51 -40.01 -6.59
N GLY A 24 -8.52 -39.19 -6.92
CA GLY A 24 -9.64 -38.89 -6.05
C GLY A 24 -9.33 -37.94 -4.90
N ILE A 25 -8.19 -37.22 -4.95
CA ILE A 25 -7.81 -36.23 -3.96
C ILE A 25 -8.29 -34.87 -4.45
N ASP A 26 -9.15 -34.21 -3.65
CA ASP A 26 -9.54 -32.82 -3.91
C ASP A 26 -8.39 -31.89 -3.57
N PRO A 27 -7.82 -31.18 -4.57
CA PRO A 27 -6.70 -30.27 -4.31
C PRO A 27 -7.11 -28.93 -3.71
N TYR A 28 -8.40 -28.66 -3.57
CA TYR A 28 -8.97 -27.42 -3.02
C TYR A 28 -10.22 -27.70 -2.17
N PRO A 29 -10.09 -28.50 -1.07
CA PRO A 29 -11.24 -28.87 -0.26
C PRO A 29 -11.88 -27.64 0.38
N ALA A 30 -13.21 -27.61 0.38
CA ALA A 30 -14.00 -26.55 1.03
C ALA A 30 -14.27 -26.84 2.51
N ALA A 31 -13.97 -28.04 2.99
CA ALA A 31 -14.24 -28.44 4.37
C ALA A 31 -13.35 -27.66 5.35
N GLU A 32 -13.89 -27.36 6.52
CA GLU A 32 -13.12 -26.80 7.63
C GLU A 32 -11.98 -27.72 8.03
N PHE A 33 -10.80 -27.15 8.27
CA PHE A 33 -9.68 -27.84 8.89
C PHE A 33 -9.37 -27.16 10.23
N PRO A 34 -9.91 -27.68 11.35
CA PRO A 34 -9.83 -27.02 12.64
C PRO A 34 -8.42 -27.15 13.24
N THR A 35 -7.68 -26.06 13.23
CA THR A 35 -6.36 -25.96 13.88
C THR A 35 -6.50 -25.62 15.36
N ASN A 36 -5.61 -26.13 16.21
CA ASN A 36 -5.61 -25.85 17.65
C ASN A 36 -4.30 -25.26 18.18
N ALA A 37 -3.31 -25.05 17.30
CA ALA A 37 -2.01 -24.51 17.68
C ALA A 37 -1.35 -23.75 16.52
N PHE A 38 -0.44 -22.83 16.87
CA PHE A 38 0.40 -22.09 15.93
C PHE A 38 1.88 -22.35 16.20
N SER A 39 2.70 -22.17 15.17
CA SER A 39 4.14 -22.43 15.18
C SER A 39 4.90 -21.79 16.35
N THR A 40 4.65 -20.49 16.60
CA THR A 40 5.31 -19.73 17.66
C THR A 40 4.86 -20.16 19.05
N ASP A 41 3.56 -20.44 19.22
CA ASP A 41 2.99 -20.86 20.50
C ASP A 41 3.53 -22.24 20.88
N ILE A 42 3.60 -23.16 19.90
CA ILE A 42 4.21 -24.48 20.10
C ILE A 42 5.66 -24.35 20.57
N LYS A 43 6.46 -23.52 19.92
CA LYS A 43 7.88 -23.33 20.29
C LYS A 43 8.04 -22.67 21.66
N ALA A 44 7.19 -21.70 22.01
CA ALA A 44 7.25 -20.98 23.28
C ALA A 44 6.79 -21.82 24.48
N GLU A 45 5.80 -22.69 24.28
CA GLU A 45 5.18 -23.49 25.35
C GLU A 45 5.83 -24.88 25.52
N PHE A 46 6.75 -25.27 24.63
CA PHE A 46 7.36 -26.59 24.64
C PHE A 46 8.24 -26.84 25.91
N LYS A 47 8.05 -27.98 26.54
CA LYS A 47 8.88 -28.50 27.63
C LYS A 47 9.27 -29.96 27.37
N ASP A 48 10.52 -30.29 27.54
CA ASP A 48 11.04 -31.62 27.25
C ASP A 48 10.49 -32.71 28.20
N GLU A 49 10.04 -32.33 29.39
CA GLU A 49 9.57 -33.23 30.44
C GLU A 49 8.06 -33.51 30.39
N ASP A 50 7.32 -32.78 29.54
CA ASP A 50 5.88 -32.92 29.40
C ASP A 50 5.53 -34.13 28.50
N GLU A 51 4.32 -34.70 28.67
CA GLU A 51 3.75 -35.63 27.70
C GLU A 51 3.62 -34.94 26.32
N PRO A 52 3.87 -35.71 25.23
CA PRO A 52 3.81 -35.13 23.88
C PRO A 52 2.45 -34.46 23.56
N ARG A 53 2.47 -33.15 23.46
CA ARG A 53 1.26 -32.32 23.14
C ARG A 53 0.74 -32.70 21.78
N GLN A 54 -0.51 -33.14 21.71
CA GLN A 54 -1.23 -33.39 20.44
C GLN A 54 -1.62 -32.05 19.80
N VAL A 55 -1.33 -31.90 18.51
CA VAL A 55 -1.60 -30.66 17.77
C VAL A 55 -2.21 -30.94 16.39
N VAL A 56 -3.02 -29.99 15.97
CA VAL A 56 -3.54 -29.89 14.60
C VAL A 56 -3.09 -28.54 14.05
N ILE A 57 -2.20 -28.58 13.08
CA ILE A 57 -1.61 -27.38 12.47
C ILE A 57 -1.85 -27.36 10.96
N ALA A 58 -1.90 -26.18 10.39
CA ALA A 58 -1.94 -25.99 8.94
C ALA A 58 -1.04 -24.83 8.53
N GLY A 59 -0.46 -24.92 7.35
CA GLY A 59 0.40 -23.86 6.85
C GLY A 59 0.86 -24.10 5.43
N ARG A 60 1.52 -23.10 4.87
CA ARG A 60 2.18 -23.18 3.58
C ARG A 60 3.50 -23.91 3.71
N MET A 61 3.72 -24.92 2.89
CA MET A 61 5.00 -25.64 2.81
C MET A 61 6.07 -24.76 2.16
N MET A 62 7.03 -24.29 2.93
CA MET A 62 8.12 -23.42 2.50
C MET A 62 9.42 -24.16 2.18
N GLY A 63 9.56 -25.35 2.72
CA GLY A 63 10.71 -26.22 2.49
C GLY A 63 10.34 -27.69 2.58
N ARG A 64 11.09 -28.54 1.87
CA ARG A 64 10.93 -30.00 1.92
C ARG A 64 12.29 -30.69 1.72
N ARG A 65 12.64 -31.59 2.62
CA ARG A 65 13.82 -32.45 2.51
C ARG A 65 13.43 -33.91 2.65
N VAL A 66 13.56 -34.67 1.57
CA VAL A 66 13.22 -36.08 1.51
C VAL A 66 14.46 -36.93 1.83
N MET A 67 14.36 -37.87 2.80
CA MET A 67 15.41 -38.76 3.25
C MET A 67 14.88 -40.21 3.29
N GLY A 68 14.65 -40.80 2.12
CA GLY A 68 14.17 -42.18 2.02
C GLY A 68 12.73 -42.36 2.53
N LYS A 69 12.56 -43.04 3.69
CA LYS A 69 11.24 -43.30 4.31
C LYS A 69 10.78 -42.20 5.27
N ALA A 70 11.64 -41.24 5.55
CA ALA A 70 11.37 -40.08 6.37
C ALA A 70 11.64 -38.80 5.62
N SER A 71 10.98 -37.71 6.01
CA SER A 71 11.15 -36.39 5.41
C SER A 71 10.93 -35.31 6.45
N PHE A 72 11.46 -34.13 6.15
CA PHE A 72 11.12 -32.92 6.88
C PHE A 72 10.45 -31.93 5.91
N ALA A 73 9.42 -31.26 6.39
CA ALA A 73 8.83 -30.09 5.75
C ALA A 73 8.90 -28.91 6.70
N GLU A 74 9.03 -27.70 6.17
CA GLU A 74 8.88 -26.46 6.91
C GLU A 74 7.51 -25.87 6.57
N LEU A 75 6.66 -25.66 7.57
CA LEU A 75 5.36 -25.01 7.44
C LEU A 75 5.41 -23.59 7.95
N GLN A 76 4.89 -22.67 7.15
CA GLN A 76 4.66 -21.28 7.52
C GLN A 76 3.15 -21.08 7.77
N ASP A 77 2.80 -20.74 9.01
CA ASP A 77 1.45 -20.36 9.41
C ASP A 77 1.31 -18.82 9.53
N SER A 78 0.24 -18.36 10.18
CA SER A 78 0.00 -16.93 10.37
C SER A 78 0.95 -16.25 11.35
N LYS A 79 1.64 -17.00 12.22
CA LYS A 79 2.52 -16.47 13.26
C LYS A 79 4.01 -16.71 13.01
N GLY A 80 4.38 -17.77 12.27
CA GLY A 80 5.77 -18.08 12.01
C GLY A 80 5.98 -19.37 11.24
N ARG A 81 7.10 -20.05 11.51
CA ARG A 81 7.47 -21.31 10.85
C ARG A 81 7.76 -22.41 11.85
N ILE A 82 7.40 -23.64 11.50
CA ILE A 82 7.68 -24.83 12.28
C ILE A 82 8.10 -25.98 11.37
N GLN A 83 9.04 -26.80 11.86
CA GLN A 83 9.43 -28.02 11.19
C GLN A 83 8.42 -29.14 11.47
N VAL A 84 8.12 -29.91 10.43
CA VAL A 84 7.27 -31.11 10.50
C VAL A 84 8.11 -32.31 10.09
N TYR A 85 8.18 -33.32 10.93
CA TYR A 85 8.74 -34.62 10.63
C TYR A 85 7.65 -35.54 10.07
N ILE A 86 7.89 -36.12 8.92
CA ILE A 86 6.92 -36.94 8.18
C ILE A 86 7.55 -38.29 7.88
N ALA A 87 7.15 -39.31 8.64
CA ALA A 87 7.58 -40.68 8.41
C ALA A 87 6.52 -41.43 7.58
N ARG A 88 6.96 -42.12 6.52
CA ARG A 88 6.10 -42.83 5.57
C ARG A 88 5.16 -43.80 6.27
N ASP A 89 5.69 -44.64 7.16
CA ASP A 89 4.95 -45.72 7.78
C ASP A 89 4.02 -45.20 8.91
N GLU A 90 4.19 -43.95 9.34
CA GLU A 90 3.33 -43.27 10.31
C GLU A 90 2.09 -42.63 9.63
N ILE A 91 2.32 -41.89 8.53
CA ILE A 91 1.19 -41.25 7.79
C ILE A 91 0.47 -42.23 6.86
N CYS A 92 1.06 -43.40 6.62
CA CYS A 92 0.50 -44.48 5.81
C CYS A 92 0.64 -45.79 6.60
N PRO A 93 -0.20 -46.07 7.62
CA PRO A 93 -0.10 -47.29 8.42
C PRO A 93 -0.40 -48.56 7.62
N ASP A 94 -1.28 -48.44 6.61
CA ASP A 94 -1.69 -49.55 5.77
C ASP A 94 -0.63 -49.94 4.72
N GLU A 95 -0.93 -50.96 3.88
CA GLU A 95 -0.03 -51.40 2.80
C GLU A 95 0.11 -50.31 1.71
N ASN A 96 -0.93 -49.51 1.47
CA ASN A 96 -0.88 -48.42 0.51
C ASN A 96 0.00 -47.27 1.04
N LYS A 97 1.10 -47.01 0.37
CA LYS A 97 2.07 -45.93 0.70
C LYS A 97 1.99 -44.75 -0.27
N ASP A 98 0.93 -44.59 -1.04
CA ASP A 98 0.79 -43.59 -2.10
C ASP A 98 0.76 -42.16 -1.53
N LEU A 99 0.12 -41.93 -0.38
CA LEU A 99 0.13 -40.61 0.26
C LEU A 99 1.55 -40.07 0.49
N TYR A 100 2.48 -40.94 0.87
CA TYR A 100 3.88 -40.53 1.04
C TYR A 100 4.69 -40.60 -0.26
N ASN A 101 4.67 -41.76 -0.96
CA ASN A 101 5.57 -42.03 -2.09
C ASN A 101 5.20 -41.24 -3.35
N THR A 102 3.91 -40.99 -3.57
CA THR A 102 3.36 -40.33 -4.76
C THR A 102 2.92 -38.92 -4.41
N VAL A 103 1.97 -38.74 -3.50
CA VAL A 103 1.40 -37.43 -3.19
C VAL A 103 2.45 -36.52 -2.59
N PHE A 104 2.96 -36.83 -1.39
CA PHE A 104 3.89 -35.97 -0.68
C PHE A 104 5.21 -35.75 -1.43
N LYS A 105 5.82 -36.81 -1.96
CA LYS A 105 7.14 -36.72 -2.61
C LYS A 105 7.11 -36.11 -4.01
N LYS A 106 6.07 -36.37 -4.82
CA LYS A 106 6.08 -36.07 -6.25
C LYS A 106 5.04 -35.04 -6.69
N LEU A 107 3.86 -35.03 -6.06
CA LEU A 107 2.74 -34.21 -6.50
C LEU A 107 2.58 -32.90 -5.70
N LEU A 108 3.01 -32.91 -4.42
CA LEU A 108 3.06 -31.67 -3.65
C LEU A 108 4.28 -30.84 -4.02
N ASP A 109 4.14 -29.54 -3.97
CA ASP A 109 5.19 -28.57 -4.28
C ASP A 109 5.38 -27.57 -3.14
N ILE A 110 6.54 -26.92 -3.10
CA ILE A 110 6.77 -25.74 -2.27
C ILE A 110 5.74 -24.67 -2.64
N GLY A 111 5.04 -24.16 -1.65
CA GLY A 111 3.93 -23.23 -1.82
C GLY A 111 2.54 -23.85 -1.57
N ASP A 112 2.41 -25.18 -1.58
CA ASP A 112 1.15 -25.86 -1.25
C ASP A 112 0.79 -25.64 0.23
N PHE A 113 -0.51 -25.55 0.54
CA PHE A 113 -0.98 -25.61 1.91
C PHE A 113 -1.27 -27.03 2.31
N ILE A 114 -0.73 -27.44 3.45
CA ILE A 114 -0.98 -28.75 4.01
C ILE A 114 -1.48 -28.64 5.45
N GLY A 115 -2.35 -29.59 5.83
CA GLY A 115 -2.80 -29.81 7.18
C GLY A 115 -2.10 -31.04 7.78
N VAL A 116 -1.73 -30.95 9.05
CA VAL A 116 -1.01 -31.99 9.79
C VAL A 116 -1.66 -32.18 11.16
N LYS A 117 -1.97 -33.44 11.49
CA LYS A 117 -2.25 -33.84 12.88
C LYS A 117 -1.10 -34.66 13.40
N GLY A 118 -0.69 -34.43 14.63
CA GLY A 118 0.43 -35.14 15.24
C GLY A 118 0.76 -34.64 16.63
N PHE A 119 1.98 -34.81 17.06
CA PHE A 119 2.44 -34.38 18.38
C PHE A 119 3.74 -33.60 18.31
N VAL A 120 3.94 -32.75 19.28
CA VAL A 120 5.16 -31.93 19.41
C VAL A 120 6.28 -32.75 20.01
N PHE A 121 7.49 -32.61 19.47
CA PHE A 121 8.69 -33.26 19.97
C PHE A 121 9.95 -32.45 19.66
N ARG A 122 11.04 -32.77 20.32
CA ARG A 122 12.37 -32.24 19.99
C ARG A 122 13.15 -33.25 19.15
N THR A 123 13.69 -32.81 18.03
CA THR A 123 14.56 -33.63 17.19
C THR A 123 15.92 -33.88 17.88
N GLN A 124 16.68 -34.86 17.38
CA GLN A 124 18.04 -35.11 17.85
C GLN A 124 19.00 -33.91 17.70
N THR A 125 18.71 -33.03 16.76
CA THR A 125 19.48 -31.79 16.52
C THR A 125 18.98 -30.62 17.36
N GLY A 126 17.96 -30.80 18.21
CA GLY A 126 17.43 -29.79 19.12
C GLY A 126 16.27 -28.97 18.61
N GLU A 127 15.83 -29.12 17.34
CA GLU A 127 14.72 -28.36 16.77
C GLU A 127 13.37 -28.88 17.29
N ILE A 128 12.52 -27.94 17.76
CA ILE A 128 11.14 -28.23 18.15
C ILE A 128 10.32 -28.43 16.89
N SER A 129 9.70 -29.59 16.76
CA SER A 129 9.04 -30.06 15.55
C SER A 129 7.72 -30.73 15.84
N VAL A 130 6.87 -30.87 14.81
CA VAL A 130 5.65 -31.69 14.88
C VAL A 130 5.90 -33.03 14.18
N HIS A 131 5.67 -34.13 14.87
CA HIS A 131 5.70 -35.48 14.31
C HIS A 131 4.33 -35.79 13.72
N ALA A 132 4.24 -35.84 12.39
CA ALA A 132 2.99 -36.03 11.68
C ALA A 132 2.47 -37.47 11.81
N LYS A 133 1.21 -37.63 12.16
CA LYS A 133 0.42 -38.87 12.12
C LYS A 133 -0.57 -38.88 10.97
N GLU A 134 -1.13 -37.70 10.64
CA GLU A 134 -1.99 -37.51 9.48
C GLU A 134 -1.49 -36.30 8.68
N LEU A 135 -1.62 -36.38 7.36
CA LEU A 135 -1.28 -35.32 6.43
C LEU A 135 -2.35 -35.22 5.35
N CYS A 136 -2.80 -34.00 5.05
CA CYS A 136 -3.72 -33.73 3.93
C CYS A 136 -3.32 -32.47 3.16
N LEU A 137 -3.68 -32.43 1.88
CA LEU A 137 -3.58 -31.25 1.02
C LEU A 137 -4.77 -30.34 1.30
N LEU A 138 -4.52 -29.05 1.53
CA LEU A 138 -5.55 -28.03 1.73
C LEU A 138 -5.67 -27.04 0.56
N SER A 139 -4.55 -26.79 -0.14
CA SER A 139 -4.58 -25.97 -1.35
C SER A 139 -3.33 -26.20 -2.19
N LYS A 140 -3.51 -26.52 -3.47
CA LYS A 140 -2.43 -26.67 -4.44
C LYS A 140 -1.97 -25.34 -5.01
N SER A 141 -0.68 -25.05 -4.92
CA SER A 141 -0.06 -23.87 -5.54
C SER A 141 0.33 -24.17 -6.99
N LEU A 142 -0.17 -23.37 -7.92
CA LEU A 142 0.13 -23.52 -9.36
C LEU A 142 1.28 -22.62 -9.85
N LYS A 143 1.69 -21.62 -9.06
CA LYS A 143 2.86 -20.80 -9.35
C LYS A 143 4.00 -21.11 -8.39
N PRO A 144 5.25 -21.22 -8.89
CA PRO A 144 6.41 -21.36 -8.01
C PRO A 144 6.61 -20.08 -7.20
N LEU A 145 6.98 -20.22 -5.93
CA LEU A 145 7.41 -19.07 -5.12
C LEU A 145 8.87 -18.69 -5.48
N PRO A 146 9.20 -17.40 -5.54
CA PRO A 146 10.57 -16.92 -5.65
C PRO A 146 11.30 -17.13 -4.31
N ILE A 147 11.82 -18.34 -4.11
CA ILE A 147 12.57 -18.69 -2.89
C ILE A 147 14.04 -18.48 -3.18
N VAL A 148 14.71 -17.72 -2.32
CA VAL A 148 16.14 -17.44 -2.42
C VAL A 148 16.94 -18.74 -2.42
N LYS A 149 17.75 -18.94 -3.45
CA LYS A 149 18.70 -20.03 -3.58
C LYS A 149 20.10 -19.48 -3.45
N TYR A 150 20.97 -20.20 -2.77
CA TYR A 150 22.37 -19.84 -2.66
C TYR A 150 23.21 -20.80 -3.52
N LYS A 151 24.07 -20.23 -4.37
CA LYS A 151 25.09 -20.97 -5.10
C LYS A 151 26.39 -20.19 -4.99
N ASP A 152 27.45 -20.86 -4.54
CA ASP A 152 28.78 -20.26 -4.36
C ASP A 152 28.76 -18.96 -3.50
N GLY A 153 27.87 -18.90 -2.49
CA GLY A 153 27.69 -17.72 -1.62
C GLY A 153 26.88 -16.58 -2.22
N VAL A 154 26.42 -16.71 -3.47
CA VAL A 154 25.58 -15.72 -4.15
C VAL A 154 24.10 -16.12 -4.03
N ALA A 155 23.26 -15.16 -3.64
CA ALA A 155 21.81 -15.33 -3.57
C ALA A 155 21.17 -15.14 -4.96
N TYR A 156 20.35 -16.09 -5.37
CA TYR A 156 19.58 -16.08 -6.63
C TYR A 156 18.08 -16.15 -6.30
N ASP A 157 17.26 -15.69 -7.24
CA ASP A 157 15.79 -15.70 -7.14
C ASP A 157 15.25 -14.86 -5.96
N LYS A 158 15.99 -13.83 -5.53
CA LYS A 158 15.57 -12.93 -4.47
C LYS A 158 14.43 -12.04 -4.97
N PHE A 159 13.36 -11.95 -4.17
CA PHE A 159 12.20 -11.10 -4.47
C PHE A 159 12.39 -9.74 -3.80
N ASP A 160 13.29 -8.91 -4.32
CA ASP A 160 13.70 -7.63 -3.72
C ASP A 160 13.44 -6.40 -4.59
N ASP A 161 13.05 -6.58 -5.86
CA ASP A 161 12.65 -5.47 -6.72
C ASP A 161 11.42 -4.74 -6.13
N PRO A 162 11.52 -3.45 -5.81
CA PRO A 162 10.44 -2.72 -5.14
C PRO A 162 9.14 -2.70 -5.95
N GLU A 163 9.22 -2.55 -7.28
CA GLU A 163 8.04 -2.51 -8.13
C GLU A 163 7.30 -3.85 -8.12
N LEU A 164 8.01 -4.95 -8.27
CA LEU A 164 7.43 -6.29 -8.20
C LEU A 164 6.83 -6.58 -6.81
N ARG A 165 7.50 -6.18 -5.72
CA ARG A 165 7.01 -6.34 -4.35
C ARG A 165 5.70 -5.61 -4.13
N TYR A 166 5.56 -4.39 -4.65
CA TYR A 166 4.32 -3.62 -4.50
C TYR A 166 3.19 -4.17 -5.38
N ARG A 167 3.48 -4.61 -6.61
CA ARG A 167 2.50 -5.23 -7.51
C ARG A 167 2.03 -6.60 -7.03
N GLN A 168 2.94 -7.41 -6.48
CA GLN A 168 2.67 -8.74 -5.99
C GLN A 168 2.83 -8.81 -4.47
N ARG A 169 2.15 -7.92 -3.75
CA ARG A 169 2.22 -7.82 -2.29
C ARG A 169 1.93 -9.15 -1.60
N TYR A 170 1.05 -9.98 -2.16
CA TYR A 170 0.77 -11.32 -1.65
C TYR A 170 2.00 -12.24 -1.72
N VAL A 171 2.88 -12.09 -2.71
CA VAL A 171 4.16 -12.82 -2.77
C VAL A 171 5.15 -12.22 -1.77
N ASP A 172 5.26 -10.90 -1.73
CA ASP A 172 6.09 -10.16 -0.78
C ASP A 172 5.81 -10.57 0.69
N LEU A 173 4.52 -10.69 1.05
CA LEU A 173 4.07 -11.15 2.37
C LEU A 173 4.43 -12.63 2.67
N ILE A 174 4.59 -13.46 1.63
CA ILE A 174 4.95 -14.89 1.78
C ILE A 174 6.45 -15.04 1.99
N VAL A 175 7.27 -14.33 1.20
CA VAL A 175 8.69 -14.66 1.06
C VAL A 175 9.64 -13.69 1.77
N ASN A 176 9.19 -12.47 2.08
CA ASN A 176 10.01 -11.46 2.73
C ASN A 176 9.60 -11.28 4.20
N ASP A 177 10.52 -11.57 5.11
CA ASP A 177 10.29 -11.38 6.54
C ASP A 177 10.12 -9.90 6.89
N GLY A 178 9.34 -9.60 7.93
CA GLY A 178 9.08 -8.23 8.41
C GLY A 178 8.04 -7.43 7.62
N VAL A 179 7.68 -7.84 6.40
CA VAL A 179 6.66 -7.12 5.61
C VAL A 179 5.30 -7.15 6.31
N LYS A 180 4.91 -8.31 6.83
CA LYS A 180 3.66 -8.48 7.58
C LYS A 180 3.62 -7.61 8.84
N ASP A 181 4.77 -7.47 9.52
CA ASP A 181 4.87 -6.70 10.76
C ASP A 181 4.53 -5.23 10.55
N THR A 182 4.94 -4.63 9.42
CA THR A 182 4.57 -3.27 9.04
C THR A 182 3.04 -3.08 9.04
N PHE A 183 2.30 -4.04 8.50
CA PHE A 183 0.82 -3.96 8.44
C PHE A 183 0.15 -4.28 9.77
N LEU A 184 0.75 -5.12 10.61
CA LEU A 184 0.30 -5.34 11.99
C LEU A 184 0.53 -4.08 12.84
N GLN A 185 1.66 -3.40 12.66
CA GLN A 185 1.94 -2.10 13.28
C GLN A 185 0.94 -1.04 12.80
N ARG A 186 0.61 -0.98 11.49
CA ARG A 186 -0.45 -0.12 10.97
C ARG A 186 -1.80 -0.38 11.67
N ALA A 187 -2.17 -1.63 11.84
CA ALA A 187 -3.40 -1.97 12.56
C ALA A 187 -3.35 -1.54 14.03
N THR A 188 -2.17 -1.57 14.66
CA THR A 188 -1.95 -1.07 16.03
C THR A 188 -2.09 0.44 16.09
N VAL A 189 -1.53 1.19 15.14
CA VAL A 189 -1.72 2.66 15.02
C VAL A 189 -3.21 3.00 15.00
N LEU A 190 -3.98 2.37 14.10
CA LEU A 190 -5.42 2.65 13.96
C LEU A 190 -6.23 2.28 15.21
N ARG A 191 -5.95 1.14 15.83
CA ARG A 191 -6.63 0.74 17.08
C ARG A 191 -6.34 1.69 18.22
N THR A 192 -5.08 2.11 18.38
CA THR A 192 -4.67 3.04 19.43
C THR A 192 -5.29 4.41 19.20
N LEU A 193 -5.29 4.89 17.96
CA LEU A 193 -5.93 6.15 17.57
C LEU A 193 -7.41 6.15 17.95
N ARG A 194 -8.18 5.13 17.52
CA ARG A 194 -9.60 4.99 17.91
C ARG A 194 -9.77 4.94 19.42
N SER A 195 -8.97 4.13 20.11
CA SER A 195 -9.07 4.01 21.56
C SER A 195 -8.87 5.35 22.29
N VAL A 196 -7.94 6.19 21.82
CA VAL A 196 -7.71 7.52 22.42
C VAL A 196 -8.89 8.44 22.18
N LEU A 197 -9.46 8.45 20.96
CA LEU A 197 -10.57 9.30 20.57
C LEU A 197 -11.87 8.87 21.28
N ASP A 198 -12.18 7.57 21.31
CA ASP A 198 -13.35 7.01 21.98
C ASP A 198 -13.30 7.26 23.50
N ASN A 199 -12.13 7.07 24.13
CA ASN A 199 -11.95 7.35 25.55
C ASN A 199 -12.04 8.86 25.88
N ALA A 200 -11.83 9.73 24.90
CA ALA A 200 -12.08 11.16 25.04
C ALA A 200 -13.57 11.54 24.87
N GLY A 201 -14.42 10.57 24.53
CA GLY A 201 -15.86 10.75 24.35
C GLY A 201 -16.27 11.24 22.97
N TYR A 202 -15.37 11.18 21.96
CA TYR A 202 -15.67 11.60 20.60
C TYR A 202 -16.33 10.46 19.80
N THR A 203 -17.18 10.83 18.85
CA THR A 203 -17.96 9.89 18.06
C THR A 203 -17.31 9.64 16.69
N GLU A 204 -17.01 8.37 16.34
CA GLU A 204 -16.64 8.00 14.97
C GLU A 204 -17.88 8.10 14.07
N VAL A 205 -17.74 8.78 12.94
CA VAL A 205 -18.83 8.99 11.99
C VAL A 205 -18.39 8.66 10.57
N GLU A 206 -19.34 8.49 9.67
CA GLU A 206 -19.11 8.31 8.24
C GLU A 206 -19.85 9.40 7.46
N THR A 207 -19.16 10.07 6.55
CA THR A 207 -19.71 11.10 5.69
C THR A 207 -19.61 10.70 4.22
N PRO A 208 -20.34 11.34 3.29
CA PRO A 208 -20.36 10.94 1.88
C PRO A 208 -18.99 10.94 1.22
N THR A 209 -18.63 9.79 0.62
CA THR A 209 -17.44 9.68 -0.25
C THR A 209 -17.70 10.28 -1.64
N LEU A 210 -18.91 10.11 -2.17
CA LEU A 210 -19.38 10.78 -3.38
C LEU A 210 -20.10 12.07 -3.01
N GLN A 211 -19.64 13.19 -3.54
CA GLN A 211 -20.12 14.52 -3.21
C GLN A 211 -20.57 15.25 -4.47
N SER A 212 -21.58 16.10 -4.34
CA SER A 212 -22.04 16.96 -5.44
C SER A 212 -21.11 18.15 -5.68
N ILE A 213 -20.30 18.52 -4.69
CA ILE A 213 -19.33 19.62 -4.72
C ILE A 213 -18.06 19.12 -4.05
N ALA A 214 -16.90 19.30 -4.68
CA ALA A 214 -15.61 19.08 -4.04
C ALA A 214 -15.26 20.28 -3.16
N GLY A 215 -14.94 20.05 -1.88
CA GLY A 215 -14.61 21.14 -0.95
C GLY A 215 -13.89 20.64 0.31
N GLY A 216 -13.45 21.59 1.15
CA GLY A 216 -12.74 21.30 2.40
C GLY A 216 -11.21 21.17 2.26
N ALA A 217 -10.68 21.29 1.06
CA ALA A 217 -9.24 21.36 0.79
C ALA A 217 -8.98 22.04 -0.56
N SER A 218 -7.74 22.50 -0.78
CA SER A 218 -7.25 22.90 -2.11
C SER A 218 -6.61 21.68 -2.75
N ALA A 219 -7.34 21.01 -3.66
CA ALA A 219 -6.87 19.80 -4.35
C ALA A 219 -7.74 19.50 -5.57
N ARG A 220 -7.16 18.83 -6.57
CA ARG A 220 -7.89 18.43 -7.76
C ARG A 220 -8.70 17.14 -7.51
N PRO A 221 -10.05 17.14 -7.71
CA PRO A 221 -10.88 15.97 -7.46
C PRO A 221 -10.84 14.96 -8.62
N PHE A 222 -11.16 13.69 -8.32
CA PHE A 222 -11.63 12.74 -9.31
C PHE A 222 -13.11 12.98 -9.59
N ILE A 223 -13.50 13.01 -10.86
CA ILE A 223 -14.87 13.23 -11.32
C ILE A 223 -15.44 11.90 -11.80
N THR A 224 -16.67 11.59 -11.44
CA THR A 224 -17.44 10.43 -11.91
C THR A 224 -18.86 10.83 -12.26
N HIS A 225 -19.53 10.07 -13.13
CA HIS A 225 -20.88 10.34 -13.55
C HIS A 225 -21.91 9.46 -12.82
N PHE A 226 -22.95 10.06 -12.24
CA PHE A 226 -24.05 9.35 -11.61
C PHE A 226 -25.20 9.17 -12.61
N ASN A 227 -25.24 8.02 -13.25
CA ASN A 227 -26.16 7.72 -14.35
C ASN A 227 -27.65 7.95 -14.02
N ALA A 228 -28.10 7.65 -12.80
CA ALA A 228 -29.50 7.77 -12.42
C ALA A 228 -30.00 9.22 -12.34
N LEU A 229 -29.11 10.16 -12.08
CA LEU A 229 -29.40 11.59 -11.97
C LEU A 229 -28.88 12.39 -13.18
N ASP A 230 -28.15 11.74 -14.09
CA ASP A 230 -27.48 12.39 -15.23
C ASP A 230 -26.63 13.59 -14.77
N GLN A 231 -25.79 13.35 -13.73
CA GLN A 231 -25.07 14.41 -13.04
C GLN A 231 -23.65 13.95 -12.70
N ASP A 232 -22.69 14.86 -12.83
CA ASP A 232 -21.32 14.63 -12.36
C ASP A 232 -21.25 14.73 -10.84
N MET A 233 -20.47 13.80 -10.26
CA MET A 233 -20.17 13.72 -8.84
C MET A 233 -18.66 13.71 -8.65
N TYR A 234 -18.23 14.09 -7.47
CA TYR A 234 -16.82 14.19 -7.10
C TYR A 234 -16.48 13.18 -6.01
N MET A 235 -15.35 12.49 -6.17
CA MET A 235 -14.74 11.76 -5.04
C MET A 235 -14.21 12.79 -4.05
N ARG A 236 -14.54 12.63 -2.75
CA ARG A 236 -14.17 13.60 -1.72
C ARG A 236 -12.66 13.82 -1.63
N ILE A 237 -12.26 15.07 -1.49
CA ILE A 237 -10.87 15.49 -1.27
C ILE A 237 -10.55 15.72 0.21
N ALA A 238 -11.60 15.92 1.05
CA ALA A 238 -11.57 16.10 2.49
C ALA A 238 -12.93 15.75 3.10
N THR A 239 -13.01 15.54 4.41
CA THR A 239 -14.24 15.31 5.17
C THR A 239 -14.71 16.55 5.94
N GLU A 240 -13.91 17.58 6.00
CA GLU A 240 -14.03 18.80 6.82
C GLU A 240 -15.43 19.42 6.84
N LEU A 241 -15.98 19.78 5.66
CA LEU A 241 -17.24 20.53 5.59
C LEU A 241 -18.43 19.72 6.13
N TYR A 242 -18.41 18.41 6.00
CA TYR A 242 -19.46 17.54 6.55
C TYR A 242 -19.30 17.36 8.06
N LEU A 243 -18.08 17.23 8.58
CA LEU A 243 -17.82 17.08 10.01
C LEU A 243 -18.18 18.37 10.77
N LYS A 244 -17.88 19.54 10.19
CA LYS A 244 -18.33 20.83 10.74
C LYS A 244 -19.87 20.96 10.81
N ARG A 245 -20.60 20.43 9.82
CA ARG A 245 -22.08 20.38 9.87
C ARG A 245 -22.59 19.52 11.03
N LEU A 246 -21.89 18.43 11.39
CA LEU A 246 -22.22 17.62 12.56
C LEU A 246 -21.96 18.37 13.87
N ILE A 247 -20.92 19.21 13.92
CA ILE A 247 -20.68 20.13 15.04
C ILE A 247 -21.83 21.14 15.17
N VAL A 248 -22.29 21.75 14.08
CA VAL A 248 -23.49 22.59 14.08
C VAL A 248 -24.71 21.82 14.57
N GLY A 249 -24.82 20.53 14.22
CA GLY A 249 -25.88 19.62 14.66
C GLY A 249 -25.83 19.23 16.14
N GLY A 250 -24.79 19.65 16.90
CA GLY A 250 -24.69 19.48 18.35
C GLY A 250 -23.82 18.33 18.84
N PHE A 251 -23.03 17.69 18.01
CA PHE A 251 -22.02 16.73 18.47
C PHE A 251 -20.89 17.47 19.19
N GLU A 252 -20.48 17.03 20.37
CA GLU A 252 -19.38 17.63 21.13
C GLU A 252 -18.03 17.43 20.45
N GLY A 253 -17.80 16.23 19.90
CA GLY A 253 -16.63 15.89 19.12
C GLY A 253 -16.92 14.76 18.15
N VAL A 254 -16.52 14.93 16.90
CA VAL A 254 -16.67 13.92 15.84
C VAL A 254 -15.35 13.66 15.14
N TYR A 255 -15.11 12.41 14.79
CA TYR A 255 -13.97 12.06 13.95
C TYR A 255 -14.35 11.05 12.86
N GLU A 256 -13.64 11.11 11.77
CA GLU A 256 -13.75 10.12 10.69
C GLU A 256 -12.35 9.65 10.26
N ILE A 257 -12.18 8.32 10.12
CA ILE A 257 -10.99 7.71 9.54
C ILE A 257 -11.40 7.12 8.20
N GLY A 258 -11.02 7.78 7.12
CA GLY A 258 -11.50 7.40 5.79
C GLY A 258 -10.51 7.69 4.67
N LYS A 259 -10.90 7.27 3.47
CA LYS A 259 -10.18 7.57 2.24
C LYS A 259 -10.58 8.93 1.71
N ASN A 260 -9.57 9.73 1.37
CA ASN A 260 -9.68 10.91 0.53
C ASN A 260 -8.97 10.67 -0.80
N PHE A 261 -9.39 11.38 -1.84
CA PHE A 261 -8.97 11.15 -3.22
C PHE A 261 -8.51 12.46 -3.83
N ARG A 262 -7.26 12.53 -4.29
CA ARG A 262 -6.70 13.70 -4.98
C ARG A 262 -6.11 13.28 -6.30
N ASN A 263 -6.60 13.86 -7.39
CA ASN A 263 -6.19 13.55 -8.76
C ASN A 263 -4.89 14.25 -9.11
N GLU A 264 -3.84 13.90 -8.39
CA GLU A 264 -2.51 14.48 -8.45
C GLU A 264 -1.46 13.42 -8.75
N GLY A 265 -0.17 13.78 -8.66
CA GLY A 265 0.94 12.89 -8.92
C GLY A 265 1.08 11.75 -7.88
N MET A 266 1.87 10.75 -8.26
CA MET A 266 2.28 9.66 -7.37
C MET A 266 3.79 9.71 -7.18
N ASP A 267 4.23 9.73 -5.92
CA ASP A 267 5.63 9.71 -5.55
C ASP A 267 5.89 8.89 -4.28
N ARG A 268 7.00 9.13 -3.60
CA ARG A 268 7.38 8.43 -2.36
C ARG A 268 6.47 8.76 -1.18
N ASN A 269 5.77 9.90 -1.20
CA ASN A 269 4.99 10.45 -0.09
C ASN A 269 3.51 10.57 -0.43
N HIS A 270 3.14 10.48 -1.72
CA HIS A 270 1.80 10.73 -2.23
C HIS A 270 1.23 9.52 -2.98
N ASN A 271 -0.01 9.21 -2.69
CA ASN A 271 -0.85 8.24 -3.40
C ASN A 271 -2.20 8.91 -3.68
N PRO A 272 -2.79 8.78 -4.89
CA PRO A 272 -4.03 9.47 -5.25
C PRO A 272 -5.21 9.14 -4.33
N GLU A 273 -5.15 7.99 -3.69
CA GLU A 273 -6.06 7.50 -2.66
C GLU A 273 -5.27 7.30 -1.37
N PHE A 274 -5.59 8.05 -0.33
CA PHE A 274 -4.88 8.00 0.95
C PHE A 274 -5.85 7.98 2.13
N THR A 275 -5.39 7.47 3.26
CA THR A 275 -6.19 7.46 4.49
C THR A 275 -5.85 8.69 5.32
N CYS A 276 -6.90 9.43 5.71
CA CYS A 276 -6.81 10.56 6.64
C CYS A 276 -7.71 10.30 7.85
N MET A 277 -7.33 10.82 8.99
CA MET A 277 -8.21 11.00 10.14
C MET A 277 -8.47 12.49 10.29
N GLU A 278 -9.74 12.89 10.33
CA GLU A 278 -10.14 14.25 10.71
C GLU A 278 -10.96 14.22 12.00
N LEU A 279 -10.68 15.16 12.89
CA LEU A 279 -11.33 15.33 14.20
C LEU A 279 -11.71 16.79 14.39
N TYR A 280 -12.94 17.03 14.83
CA TYR A 280 -13.47 18.35 15.19
C TYR A 280 -14.08 18.32 16.59
N VAL A 281 -13.70 19.29 17.44
CA VAL A 281 -14.11 19.31 18.87
C VAL A 281 -14.59 20.71 19.26
N GLN A 282 -15.80 20.79 19.80
CA GLN A 282 -16.41 22.02 20.31
C GLN A 282 -15.63 22.59 21.52
N TYR A 283 -15.70 23.91 21.67
CA TYR A 283 -15.13 24.66 22.79
C TYR A 283 -13.63 24.47 22.98
N LYS A 284 -12.92 24.13 21.89
CA LYS A 284 -11.47 24.00 21.82
C LYS A 284 -10.90 24.98 20.82
N ASP A 285 -9.60 25.26 20.95
CA ASP A 285 -8.82 26.08 20.02
C ASP A 285 -7.54 25.35 19.57
N TYR A 286 -6.80 25.95 18.66
CA TYR A 286 -5.59 25.34 18.10
C TYR A 286 -4.49 25.08 19.16
N ASN A 287 -4.43 25.84 20.28
CA ASN A 287 -3.48 25.58 21.35
C ASN A 287 -3.79 24.29 22.10
N TRP A 288 -5.10 24.06 22.40
CA TRP A 288 -5.55 22.80 22.95
C TRP A 288 -5.26 21.64 21.99
N MET A 289 -5.49 21.85 20.69
CA MET A 289 -5.27 20.82 19.67
C MET A 289 -3.78 20.46 19.56
N MET A 290 -2.83 21.41 19.68
CA MET A 290 -1.41 21.10 19.76
C MET A 290 -1.10 20.16 20.93
N ALA A 291 -1.58 20.47 22.13
CA ALA A 291 -1.34 19.64 23.32
C ALA A 291 -2.00 18.25 23.21
N PHE A 292 -3.19 18.17 22.60
CA PHE A 292 -3.86 16.91 22.31
C PHE A 292 -3.07 16.06 21.33
N THR A 293 -2.57 16.67 20.25
CA THR A 293 -1.77 15.99 19.21
C THR A 293 -0.46 15.46 19.79
N GLU A 294 0.24 16.21 20.62
CA GLU A 294 1.44 15.74 21.33
C GLU A 294 1.17 14.45 22.09
N LYS A 295 0.13 14.45 22.94
CA LYS A 295 -0.26 13.27 23.73
C LYS A 295 -0.70 12.08 22.87
N LEU A 296 -1.45 12.33 21.80
CA LEU A 296 -1.91 11.32 20.87
C LEU A 296 -0.74 10.59 20.20
N LEU A 297 0.19 11.34 19.63
CA LEU A 297 1.35 10.80 18.91
C LEU A 297 2.32 10.07 19.85
N GLU A 298 2.56 10.59 21.04
CA GLU A 298 3.35 9.90 22.08
C GLU A 298 2.73 8.56 22.44
N THR A 299 1.39 8.53 22.67
CA THR A 299 0.65 7.30 22.99
C THR A 299 0.75 6.27 21.87
N ILE A 300 0.56 6.69 20.61
CA ILE A 300 0.65 5.80 19.45
C ILE A 300 2.09 5.27 19.30
N CYS A 301 3.09 6.12 19.45
CA CYS A 301 4.48 5.71 19.34
C CYS A 301 4.87 4.66 20.39
N ILE A 302 4.44 4.84 21.64
CA ILE A 302 4.65 3.87 22.72
C ILE A 302 3.94 2.55 22.41
N ALA A 303 2.69 2.61 21.92
CA ALA A 303 1.92 1.41 21.59
C ALA A 303 2.56 0.57 20.47
N VAL A 304 3.20 1.21 19.50
CA VAL A 304 3.85 0.53 18.36
C VAL A 304 5.29 0.13 18.67
N ASN A 305 6.06 0.99 19.34
CA ASN A 305 7.52 0.84 19.49
C ASN A 305 7.96 0.53 20.93
N GLY A 306 7.05 0.52 21.91
CA GLY A 306 7.36 0.32 23.33
C GLY A 306 8.03 1.53 24.02
N LYS A 307 8.32 2.61 23.26
CA LYS A 307 8.93 3.87 23.72
C LYS A 307 8.48 5.03 22.84
N PRO A 308 8.55 6.28 23.32
CA PRO A 308 8.11 7.45 22.56
C PRO A 308 9.16 7.92 21.53
N GLU A 309 9.86 7.01 20.90
CA GLU A 309 10.93 7.28 19.94
C GLU A 309 10.93 6.28 18.81
N ARG A 310 11.33 6.72 17.61
CA ARG A 310 11.54 5.86 16.45
C ARG A 310 12.80 6.28 15.70
N GLU A 311 13.62 5.33 15.30
CA GLU A 311 14.72 5.56 14.38
C GLU A 311 14.23 5.50 12.93
N ILE A 312 14.54 6.53 12.13
CA ILE A 312 14.22 6.63 10.70
C ILE A 312 15.48 7.13 9.99
N ASP A 313 16.00 6.37 9.03
CA ASP A 313 17.21 6.69 8.25
C ASP A 313 18.40 7.15 9.14
N GLY A 314 18.61 6.45 10.25
CA GLY A 314 19.69 6.75 11.20
C GLY A 314 19.43 7.93 12.15
N ASN A 315 18.29 8.62 12.03
CA ASN A 315 17.88 9.70 12.92
C ASN A 315 16.87 9.21 13.96
N ILE A 316 17.08 9.53 15.22
CA ILE A 316 16.11 9.26 16.28
C ILE A 316 15.09 10.40 16.32
N ILE A 317 13.84 10.09 16.01
CA ILE A 317 12.71 11.00 16.11
C ILE A 317 12.01 10.77 17.46
N SER A 318 11.93 11.80 18.28
CA SER A 318 11.27 11.76 19.59
C SER A 318 9.87 12.33 19.51
N PHE A 319 8.88 11.53 19.91
CA PHE A 319 7.48 11.95 20.02
C PHE A 319 7.11 12.36 21.45
N LYS A 320 8.10 12.56 22.31
CA LYS A 320 7.88 13.03 23.69
C LYS A 320 7.56 14.52 23.69
N ALA A 321 6.46 14.90 24.33
CA ALA A 321 6.07 16.29 24.52
C ALA A 321 7.04 17.06 25.46
N PRO A 322 7.15 18.41 25.34
CA PRO A 322 6.51 19.26 24.36
C PRO A 322 7.27 19.37 23.04
N TYR A 323 6.56 19.63 21.93
CA TYR A 323 7.18 19.91 20.64
C TYR A 323 7.50 21.40 20.48
N ARG A 324 8.46 21.71 19.61
CA ARG A 324 8.79 23.10 19.24
C ARG A 324 7.58 23.74 18.55
N ARG A 325 7.33 25.03 18.85
CA ARG A 325 6.33 25.86 18.19
C ARG A 325 7.04 27.03 17.54
N LEU A 326 6.81 27.25 16.25
CA LEU A 326 7.54 28.24 15.45
C LEU A 326 6.59 28.88 14.43
N PRO A 327 6.33 30.20 14.49
CA PRO A 327 5.55 30.88 13.46
C PRO A 327 6.19 30.73 12.07
N ILE A 328 5.35 30.56 11.02
CA ILE A 328 5.85 30.32 9.66
C ILE A 328 6.77 31.43 9.15
N LEU A 329 6.42 32.70 9.43
CA LEU A 329 7.24 33.84 9.01
C LEU A 329 8.61 33.89 9.73
N ASP A 330 8.64 33.48 11.01
CA ASP A 330 9.87 33.34 11.77
C ASP A 330 10.74 32.19 11.25
N ALA A 331 10.11 31.06 10.86
CA ALA A 331 10.79 29.93 10.24
C ALA A 331 11.50 30.33 8.93
N ILE A 332 10.81 31.06 8.07
CA ILE A 332 11.39 31.60 6.83
C ILE A 332 12.55 32.56 7.14
N LYS A 333 12.34 33.47 8.09
CA LYS A 333 13.37 34.41 8.51
C LYS A 333 14.62 33.73 9.10
N GLU A 334 14.42 32.70 9.94
CA GLU A 334 15.55 31.92 10.49
C GLU A 334 16.39 31.26 9.39
N LYS A 335 15.77 30.77 8.32
CA LYS A 335 16.46 30.04 7.26
C LYS A 335 17.01 30.90 6.14
N THR A 336 16.28 31.94 5.76
CA THR A 336 16.63 32.76 4.58
C THR A 336 17.23 34.11 4.94
N GLY A 337 17.04 34.56 6.17
CA GLY A 337 17.37 35.95 6.62
C GLY A 337 16.33 36.99 6.17
N PHE A 338 15.31 36.60 5.37
CA PHE A 338 14.30 37.51 4.85
C PHE A 338 13.06 37.51 5.76
N ASP A 339 12.70 38.71 6.23
CA ASP A 339 11.51 38.89 7.06
C ASP A 339 10.30 39.24 6.18
N CYS A 340 9.39 38.27 5.99
CA CYS A 340 8.19 38.48 5.21
C CYS A 340 7.14 39.34 5.92
N ASN A 341 7.30 39.63 7.22
CA ASN A 341 6.32 40.38 7.98
C ASN A 341 6.20 41.81 7.46
N GLY A 342 4.97 42.23 7.13
CA GLY A 342 4.71 43.57 6.58
C GLY A 342 5.17 43.80 5.13
N LYS A 343 5.72 42.78 4.45
CA LYS A 343 6.13 42.87 3.04
C LYS A 343 4.95 42.77 2.09
N THR A 344 5.06 43.49 0.96
CA THR A 344 4.11 43.38 -0.15
C THR A 344 4.35 42.12 -0.96
N GLU A 345 3.39 41.76 -1.80
CA GLU A 345 3.51 40.61 -2.73
C GLU A 345 4.71 40.78 -3.67
N GLU A 346 4.89 41.99 -4.20
CA GLU A 346 6.00 42.33 -5.12
C GLU A 346 7.38 42.16 -4.44
N GLU A 347 7.51 42.61 -3.18
CA GLU A 347 8.76 42.45 -2.42
C GLU A 347 9.10 40.98 -2.20
N ILE A 348 8.09 40.14 -1.84
CA ILE A 348 8.28 38.69 -1.64
C ILE A 348 8.61 38.01 -2.96
N ARG A 349 7.88 38.34 -4.03
CA ARG A 349 8.15 37.83 -5.37
C ARG A 349 9.56 38.17 -5.86
N ALA A 350 10.01 39.39 -5.62
CA ALA A 350 11.38 39.83 -5.97
C ALA A 350 12.43 39.00 -5.23
N PHE A 351 12.21 38.71 -3.94
CA PHE A 351 13.09 37.86 -3.17
C PHE A 351 13.09 36.40 -3.66
N CYS A 352 11.92 35.80 -3.99
CA CYS A 352 11.84 34.47 -4.59
C CYS A 352 12.65 34.37 -5.89
N LYS A 353 12.50 35.37 -6.77
CA LYS A 353 13.26 35.45 -8.04
C LYS A 353 14.77 35.61 -7.77
N GLU A 354 15.19 36.43 -6.79
CA GLU A 354 16.59 36.52 -6.37
C GLU A 354 17.19 35.20 -5.92
N LYS A 355 16.37 34.36 -5.26
CA LYS A 355 16.78 33.00 -4.83
C LYS A 355 16.72 31.97 -5.94
N GLY A 356 16.32 32.34 -7.17
CA GLY A 356 16.25 31.44 -8.31
C GLY A 356 15.02 30.54 -8.31
N MET A 357 14.00 30.88 -7.55
CA MET A 357 12.74 30.15 -7.52
C MET A 357 11.91 30.45 -8.78
N ASP A 358 11.24 29.44 -9.29
CA ASP A 358 10.30 29.56 -10.41
C ASP A 358 8.94 30.04 -9.88
N VAL A 359 8.71 31.35 -9.96
CA VAL A 359 7.48 31.99 -9.50
C VAL A 359 6.86 32.79 -10.63
N ASP A 360 5.60 32.48 -10.93
CA ASP A 360 4.84 33.18 -11.97
C ASP A 360 4.02 34.35 -11.42
N GLU A 361 3.40 35.11 -12.31
CA GLU A 361 2.63 36.30 -11.98
C GLU A 361 1.23 35.98 -11.38
N THR A 362 0.80 34.69 -11.44
CA THR A 362 -0.49 34.27 -10.88
C THR A 362 -0.41 33.93 -9.40
N MET A 363 0.79 33.67 -8.88
CA MET A 363 1.00 33.35 -7.48
C MET A 363 0.78 34.59 -6.60
N GLY A 364 -0.28 34.57 -5.78
CA GLY A 364 -0.52 35.59 -4.78
C GLY A 364 0.45 35.52 -3.58
N LYS A 365 0.40 36.52 -2.69
CA LYS A 365 1.27 36.63 -1.51
C LYS A 365 1.32 35.34 -0.67
N GLY A 366 0.17 34.73 -0.40
CA GLY A 366 0.08 33.49 0.36
C GLY A 366 0.87 32.36 -0.31
N LYS A 367 0.67 32.14 -1.61
CA LYS A 367 1.39 31.11 -2.37
C LYS A 367 2.89 31.33 -2.40
N LEU A 368 3.35 32.57 -2.54
CA LEU A 368 4.78 32.91 -2.49
C LEU A 368 5.42 32.59 -1.14
N ILE A 369 4.69 32.80 -0.03
CA ILE A 369 5.17 32.44 1.33
C ILE A 369 5.24 30.92 1.48
N ASP A 370 4.25 30.21 0.94
CA ASP A 370 4.20 28.75 0.92
C ASP A 370 5.38 28.13 0.15
N GLU A 371 5.64 28.63 -1.05
CA GLU A 371 6.81 28.21 -1.84
C GLU A 371 8.14 28.47 -1.13
N LEU A 372 8.29 29.66 -0.49
CA LEU A 372 9.48 29.95 0.32
C LEU A 372 9.64 28.98 1.49
N PHE A 373 8.55 28.65 2.16
CA PHE A 373 8.59 27.71 3.27
C PHE A 373 8.93 26.30 2.77
N GLY A 374 8.30 25.83 1.71
CA GLY A 374 8.55 24.52 1.09
C GLY A 374 10.01 24.35 0.69
N GLU A 375 10.58 25.34 -0.03
CA GLU A 375 11.94 25.26 -0.56
C GLU A 375 13.01 25.32 0.55
N PHE A 376 12.88 26.24 1.51
CA PHE A 376 13.95 26.51 2.46
C PHE A 376 13.75 25.93 3.85
N CYS A 377 12.52 25.60 4.25
CA CYS A 377 12.22 25.27 5.65
C CYS A 377 11.73 23.83 5.84
N GLU A 378 10.76 23.36 5.06
CA GLU A 378 10.02 22.12 5.31
C GLU A 378 10.95 20.91 5.55
N GLY A 379 11.87 20.64 4.62
CA GLY A 379 12.81 19.51 4.70
C GLY A 379 13.79 19.55 5.88
N THR A 380 13.87 20.67 6.62
CA THR A 380 14.83 20.84 7.72
C THR A 380 14.28 20.43 9.10
N PHE A 381 12.98 20.20 9.23
CA PHE A 381 12.34 19.85 10.50
C PHE A 381 12.36 18.33 10.73
N LEU A 382 13.46 17.82 11.29
CA LEU A 382 13.56 16.38 11.63
C LEU A 382 12.70 16.03 12.84
N GLN A 383 12.80 16.81 13.93
CA GLN A 383 11.99 16.60 15.14
C GLN A 383 10.59 17.22 14.99
N PRO A 384 9.57 16.65 15.64
CA PRO A 384 8.22 17.20 15.63
C PRO A 384 8.22 18.68 15.96
N THR A 385 7.73 19.50 15.05
CA THR A 385 7.69 20.96 15.18
C THR A 385 6.35 21.48 14.65
N PHE A 386 5.62 22.20 15.47
CA PHE A 386 4.44 22.93 15.03
C PHE A 386 4.87 24.22 14.34
N ILE A 387 4.55 24.36 13.07
CA ILE A 387 4.65 25.61 12.33
C ILE A 387 3.31 26.31 12.50
N THR A 388 3.30 27.54 13.04
CA THR A 388 2.08 28.22 13.49
C THR A 388 1.86 29.55 12.77
N ASP A 389 0.68 30.13 12.96
CA ASP A 389 0.37 31.52 12.61
C ASP A 389 0.50 31.81 11.11
N TYR A 390 -0.18 31.02 10.31
CA TYR A 390 -0.21 31.15 8.84
C TYR A 390 -0.94 32.44 8.40
N PRO A 391 -0.53 33.08 7.29
CA PRO A 391 -1.27 34.19 6.71
C PRO A 391 -2.71 33.81 6.34
N VAL A 392 -3.59 34.81 6.43
CA VAL A 392 -5.03 34.68 6.13
C VAL A 392 -5.26 34.17 4.71
N GLU A 393 -4.47 34.64 3.76
CA GLU A 393 -4.56 34.29 2.35
C GLU A 393 -4.32 32.80 2.06
N MET A 394 -3.62 32.09 2.97
CA MET A 394 -3.34 30.66 2.87
C MET A 394 -4.38 29.79 3.61
N SER A 395 -5.39 30.37 4.25
CA SER A 395 -6.16 29.66 5.26
C SER A 395 -7.66 30.02 5.19
N PRO A 396 -8.37 29.62 4.10
CA PRO A 396 -9.74 30.09 3.83
C PRO A 396 -10.79 29.59 4.83
N LEU A 397 -10.52 28.51 5.58
CA LEU A 397 -11.44 27.89 6.53
C LEU A 397 -11.06 28.14 8.01
N THR A 398 -10.01 28.96 8.24
CA THR A 398 -9.40 29.16 9.56
C THR A 398 -9.80 30.49 10.17
N LYS A 399 -10.02 30.50 11.49
CA LYS A 399 -10.29 31.73 12.26
C LYS A 399 -9.10 32.68 12.24
N MET A 400 -9.36 33.98 12.10
CA MET A 400 -8.33 35.01 12.27
C MET A 400 -7.69 34.90 13.64
N HIS A 401 -6.38 35.16 13.70
CA HIS A 401 -5.63 35.13 14.96
C HIS A 401 -6.12 36.23 15.88
N ARG A 402 -6.44 35.87 17.15
CA ARG A 402 -7.04 36.76 18.16
C ARG A 402 -6.21 37.99 18.55
N SER A 403 -4.89 38.01 18.27
CA SER A 403 -3.98 39.06 18.67
C SER A 403 -2.95 39.48 17.60
N LYS A 404 -2.92 38.82 16.43
CA LYS A 404 -1.96 39.09 15.35
C LYS A 404 -2.73 39.36 14.05
N PRO A 405 -2.98 40.63 13.68
CA PRO A 405 -3.71 40.97 12.46
C PRO A 405 -3.04 40.38 11.21
N GLY A 406 -3.84 39.88 10.26
CA GLY A 406 -3.37 39.29 9.00
C GLY A 406 -2.88 37.85 9.12
N LEU A 407 -2.88 37.28 10.32
CA LEU A 407 -2.54 35.88 10.57
C LEU A 407 -3.77 35.10 11.05
N THR A 408 -3.65 33.77 11.06
CA THR A 408 -4.72 32.83 11.48
C THR A 408 -4.24 31.93 12.62
N GLU A 409 -5.18 31.37 13.38
CA GLU A 409 -4.93 30.36 14.40
C GLU A 409 -4.82 28.98 13.76
N ARG A 410 -3.75 28.74 12.99
CA ARG A 410 -3.46 27.50 12.28
C ARG A 410 -2.08 26.97 12.67
N PHE A 411 -1.93 25.66 12.67
CA PHE A 411 -0.63 25.03 12.66
C PHE A 411 -0.58 23.85 11.67
N GLU A 412 0.61 23.60 11.17
CA GLU A 412 0.99 22.32 10.57
C GLU A 412 2.06 21.67 11.43
N LEU A 413 1.96 20.35 11.58
CA LEU A 413 2.97 19.59 12.31
C LEU A 413 3.97 18.99 11.32
N MET A 414 5.19 19.48 11.34
CA MET A 414 6.31 18.94 10.57
C MET A 414 7.05 17.86 11.37
N VAL A 415 7.28 16.71 10.75
CA VAL A 415 8.06 15.60 11.32
C VAL A 415 8.87 14.94 10.21
N ASN A 416 10.15 14.75 10.43
CA ASN A 416 11.07 14.12 9.47
C ASN A 416 11.03 14.78 8.08
N GLY A 417 10.96 16.12 8.06
CA GLY A 417 10.95 16.94 6.85
C GLY A 417 9.65 16.87 6.05
N LYS A 418 8.52 16.48 6.68
CA LYS A 418 7.21 16.36 6.03
C LYS A 418 6.09 16.82 6.95
N GLU A 419 5.05 17.39 6.34
CA GLU A 419 3.78 17.63 7.01
C GLU A 419 3.11 16.32 7.39
N LEU A 420 2.76 16.17 8.68
CA LEU A 420 2.00 15.05 9.23
C LEU A 420 0.55 15.41 9.49
N ALA A 421 0.32 16.63 9.98
CA ALA A 421 -1.02 17.08 10.38
C ALA A 421 -1.19 18.57 10.12
N ASN A 422 -2.44 18.97 9.86
CA ASN A 422 -2.88 20.36 9.69
C ASN A 422 -4.09 20.60 10.61
N ALA A 423 -4.08 21.68 11.37
CA ALA A 423 -5.11 21.99 12.35
C ALA A 423 -5.26 23.48 12.60
N TYR A 424 -6.45 23.87 13.04
CA TYR A 424 -6.74 25.26 13.34
C TYR A 424 -7.95 25.45 14.27
N SER A 425 -8.08 26.68 14.77
CA SER A 425 -9.37 27.18 15.30
C SER A 425 -10.28 27.45 14.10
N GLU A 426 -11.47 26.86 14.10
CA GLU A 426 -12.36 26.89 12.95
C GLU A 426 -12.99 28.27 12.71
N LEU A 427 -13.05 28.71 11.46
CA LEU A 427 -13.83 29.88 11.08
C LEU A 427 -15.31 29.55 11.24
N ASN A 428 -15.97 30.23 12.16
CA ASN A 428 -17.37 30.02 12.53
C ASN A 428 -18.26 31.25 12.29
N ASP A 429 -17.72 32.29 11.67
CA ASP A 429 -18.47 33.46 11.19
C ASP A 429 -18.94 33.21 9.76
N PRO A 430 -20.24 33.06 9.51
CA PRO A 430 -20.75 32.76 8.15
C PRO A 430 -20.49 33.88 7.15
N ILE A 431 -20.38 35.14 7.60
CA ILE A 431 -20.14 36.28 6.71
C ILE A 431 -18.67 36.30 6.28
N ASP A 432 -17.74 36.19 7.21
CA ASP A 432 -16.30 36.08 6.91
C ASP A 432 -16.03 34.84 6.03
N GLN A 433 -16.72 33.71 6.30
CA GLN A 433 -16.56 32.49 5.50
C GLN A 433 -17.04 32.68 4.05
N GLU A 434 -18.14 33.37 3.85
CA GLU A 434 -18.63 33.68 2.49
C GLU A 434 -17.66 34.57 1.74
N GLU A 435 -17.11 35.61 2.40
CA GLU A 435 -16.09 36.50 1.82
C GLU A 435 -14.83 35.72 1.40
N ARG A 436 -14.35 34.78 2.26
CA ARG A 436 -13.21 33.90 1.95
C ARG A 436 -13.46 33.01 0.74
N PHE A 437 -14.66 32.43 0.62
CA PHE A 437 -15.01 31.62 -0.55
C PHE A 437 -15.08 32.46 -1.83
N ILE A 438 -15.58 33.70 -1.75
CA ILE A 438 -15.60 34.62 -2.89
C ILE A 438 -14.16 34.95 -3.33
N ASP A 439 -13.24 35.14 -2.38
CA ASP A 439 -11.84 35.38 -2.71
C ASP A 439 -11.17 34.16 -3.35
N GLN A 440 -11.51 32.93 -2.91
CA GLN A 440 -11.05 31.69 -3.55
C GLN A 440 -11.57 31.58 -5.00
N MET A 441 -12.83 31.92 -5.25
CA MET A 441 -13.37 31.93 -6.63
C MET A 441 -12.62 32.91 -7.55
N LYS A 442 -12.18 34.06 -7.05
CA LYS A 442 -11.35 34.99 -7.84
C LYS A 442 -9.99 34.39 -8.23
N LEU A 443 -9.46 33.44 -7.43
CA LEU A 443 -8.24 32.70 -7.77
C LEU A 443 -8.54 31.65 -8.84
N ALA A 444 -9.68 30.94 -8.73
CA ALA A 444 -10.16 30.00 -9.76
C ALA A 444 -10.33 30.70 -11.13
N ASP A 445 -10.91 31.89 -11.16
CA ASP A 445 -11.08 32.70 -12.38
C ASP A 445 -9.74 33.10 -13.02
N LYS A 446 -8.65 33.12 -12.24
CA LYS A 446 -7.28 33.37 -12.72
C LYS A 446 -6.55 32.12 -13.17
N GLY A 447 -7.19 30.94 -13.08
CA GLY A 447 -6.66 29.65 -13.53
C GLY A 447 -6.11 28.75 -12.43
N ASP A 448 -6.43 29.02 -11.16
CA ASP A 448 -6.10 28.12 -10.04
C ASP A 448 -7.15 26.97 -9.99
N ASP A 449 -6.78 25.81 -10.53
CA ASP A 449 -7.63 24.61 -10.58
C ASP A 449 -7.87 23.95 -9.21
N GLU A 450 -7.15 24.39 -8.17
CA GLU A 450 -7.23 23.87 -6.81
C GLU A 450 -8.06 24.77 -5.88
N ALA A 451 -8.50 25.92 -6.36
CA ALA A 451 -9.30 26.88 -5.59
C ALA A 451 -10.66 26.29 -5.18
N MET A 452 -11.10 26.58 -3.96
CA MET A 452 -12.33 26.05 -3.40
C MET A 452 -13.57 26.65 -4.10
N ILE A 453 -14.57 25.80 -4.32
CA ILE A 453 -15.89 26.18 -4.82
C ILE A 453 -16.79 26.54 -3.62
N ILE A 454 -17.71 27.51 -3.78
CA ILE A 454 -18.68 27.89 -2.74
C ILE A 454 -19.63 26.73 -2.46
N ASP A 455 -19.62 26.23 -1.21
CA ASP A 455 -20.64 25.30 -0.69
C ASP A 455 -21.74 26.09 0.03
N GLN A 456 -22.84 26.37 -0.69
CA GLN A 456 -23.98 27.11 -0.16
C GLN A 456 -24.69 26.40 1.01
N ASP A 457 -24.65 25.07 1.05
CA ASP A 457 -25.23 24.29 2.14
C ASP A 457 -24.38 24.38 3.41
N PHE A 458 -23.06 24.41 3.25
CA PHE A 458 -22.17 24.66 4.38
C PHE A 458 -22.33 26.08 4.96
N LEU A 459 -22.40 27.11 4.10
CA LEU A 459 -22.69 28.48 4.55
C LEU A 459 -24.01 28.57 5.29
N ARG A 460 -25.06 27.93 4.77
CA ARG A 460 -26.37 27.85 5.43
C ARG A 460 -26.26 27.14 6.79
N ALA A 461 -25.48 26.07 6.88
CA ALA A 461 -25.26 25.40 8.18
C ALA A 461 -24.60 26.32 9.19
N LEU A 462 -23.54 27.07 8.80
CA LEU A 462 -22.91 28.05 9.68
C LEU A 462 -23.86 29.15 10.18
N GLN A 463 -24.85 29.54 9.38
CA GLN A 463 -25.86 30.53 9.78
C GLN A 463 -26.77 30.05 10.93
N TYR A 464 -26.88 28.74 11.17
CA TYR A 464 -27.54 28.20 12.36
C TYR A 464 -26.65 28.28 13.61
N GLY A 465 -25.40 28.63 13.47
CA GLY A 465 -24.42 28.81 14.55
C GLY A 465 -23.53 27.59 14.75
N MET A 466 -22.23 27.78 14.58
CA MET A 466 -21.20 26.81 14.99
C MET A 466 -20.47 27.36 16.21
N PRO A 467 -20.36 26.63 17.32
CA PRO A 467 -19.63 27.09 18.50
C PRO A 467 -18.13 27.19 18.19
N PRO A 468 -17.33 27.86 19.05
CA PRO A 468 -15.89 27.78 18.94
C PRO A 468 -15.43 26.32 18.85
N THR A 469 -14.69 25.98 17.81
CA THR A 469 -14.31 24.60 17.48
C THR A 469 -12.87 24.56 17.01
N SER A 470 -12.16 23.49 17.32
CA SER A 470 -10.88 23.20 16.70
C SER A 470 -10.93 21.89 15.93
N GLY A 471 -10.38 21.89 14.72
CA GLY A 471 -10.26 20.73 13.88
C GLY A 471 -8.81 20.36 13.57
N ILE A 472 -8.57 19.09 13.26
CA ILE A 472 -7.28 18.56 12.83
C ILE A 472 -7.47 17.47 11.79
N GLY A 473 -6.67 17.51 10.72
CA GLY A 473 -6.46 16.41 9.79
C GLY A 473 -5.10 15.76 10.01
N ILE A 474 -5.05 14.44 10.13
CA ILE A 474 -3.79 13.66 10.26
C ILE A 474 -3.71 12.67 9.12
N GLY A 475 -2.64 12.73 8.33
CA GLY A 475 -2.35 11.75 7.28
C GLY A 475 -1.94 10.40 7.88
N ILE A 476 -2.85 9.43 7.88
CA ILE A 476 -2.62 8.12 8.52
C ILE A 476 -1.49 7.35 7.83
N ASP A 477 -1.38 7.41 6.53
CA ASP A 477 -0.32 6.70 5.80
C ASP A 477 1.06 7.27 6.19
N ARG A 478 1.21 8.60 6.28
CA ARG A 478 2.43 9.27 6.77
C ARG A 478 2.71 8.95 8.24
N LEU A 479 1.67 8.95 9.09
CA LEU A 479 1.80 8.54 10.49
C LEU A 479 2.34 7.12 10.61
N VAL A 480 1.81 6.19 9.82
CA VAL A 480 2.27 4.79 9.80
C VAL A 480 3.71 4.70 9.29
N MET A 481 4.10 5.46 8.27
CA MET A 481 5.50 5.53 7.81
C MET A 481 6.43 5.92 8.97
N LEU A 482 6.10 6.98 9.71
CA LEU A 482 6.87 7.43 10.86
C LEU A 482 6.95 6.36 11.96
N MET A 483 5.82 5.75 12.33
CA MET A 483 5.77 4.76 13.41
C MET A 483 6.47 3.45 13.05
N THR A 484 6.53 3.09 11.77
CA THR A 484 7.19 1.86 11.29
C THR A 484 8.62 2.08 10.77
N GLY A 485 9.07 3.33 10.68
CA GLY A 485 10.37 3.69 10.14
C GLY A 485 10.49 3.46 8.62
N LYS A 486 9.36 3.54 7.90
CA LYS A 486 9.32 3.40 6.45
C LYS A 486 9.41 4.76 5.77
N THR A 487 10.09 4.81 4.62
CA THR A 487 10.38 6.05 3.90
C THR A 487 9.58 6.20 2.61
N PHE A 488 8.86 5.15 2.22
CA PHE A 488 8.01 5.13 1.04
C PHE A 488 6.56 4.79 1.42
N ILE A 489 5.59 5.57 0.94
CA ILE A 489 4.17 5.35 1.20
C ILE A 489 3.71 3.97 0.70
N GLN A 490 4.30 3.46 -0.39
CA GLN A 490 4.01 2.14 -0.94
C GLN A 490 4.34 1.00 0.03
N GLU A 491 5.26 1.20 0.97
CA GLU A 491 5.63 0.18 1.96
C GLU A 491 4.55 -0.01 3.03
N VAL A 492 3.71 1.01 3.26
CA VAL A 492 2.65 0.99 4.28
C VAL A 492 1.24 0.84 3.69
N LEU A 493 1.12 0.74 2.37
CA LEU A 493 -0.11 0.41 1.64
C LEU A 493 -0.05 -1.03 1.16
N PHE A 494 -1.15 -1.80 1.34
CA PHE A 494 -1.21 -3.17 0.83
C PHE A 494 -1.12 -3.19 -0.70
N PHE A 495 -1.90 -2.36 -1.35
CA PHE A 495 -2.00 -2.28 -2.81
C PHE A 495 -1.93 -0.80 -3.24
N PRO A 496 -0.73 -0.21 -3.32
CA PRO A 496 -0.58 1.17 -3.79
C PRO A 496 -0.95 1.28 -5.27
N GLN A 497 -1.36 2.46 -5.69
CA GLN A 497 -1.53 2.74 -7.12
C GLN A 497 -0.15 2.66 -7.81
N MET A 498 -0.13 2.01 -8.98
CA MET A 498 1.09 1.76 -9.73
C MET A 498 0.92 2.21 -11.18
N LYS A 499 1.99 2.70 -11.79
CA LYS A 499 1.99 2.94 -13.25
C LYS A 499 1.71 1.63 -13.98
N PRO A 500 1.07 1.65 -15.17
CA PRO A 500 0.89 0.43 -15.96
C PRO A 500 2.22 -0.31 -16.17
N GLU A 501 2.18 -1.65 -16.09
CA GLU A 501 3.36 -2.46 -16.42
C GLU A 501 3.80 -2.17 -17.85
N LYS A 502 5.10 -1.96 -18.02
CA LYS A 502 5.71 -1.95 -19.35
C LYS A 502 5.73 -3.40 -19.86
N LYS A 503 4.68 -3.79 -20.57
CA LYS A 503 4.70 -5.07 -21.29
C LYS A 503 5.78 -5.02 -22.35
N MET A 504 6.56 -6.09 -22.48
CA MET A 504 7.44 -6.21 -23.63
C MET A 504 6.59 -6.16 -24.90
N PRO A 505 7.02 -5.43 -25.93
CA PRO A 505 6.28 -5.37 -27.19
C PRO A 505 6.04 -6.80 -27.70
N GLN A 506 4.80 -7.09 -28.05
CA GLN A 506 4.41 -8.36 -28.65
C GLN A 506 3.43 -8.08 -29.77
N SER A 507 3.68 -8.68 -30.94
CA SER A 507 2.67 -8.71 -31.99
C SER A 507 1.44 -9.49 -31.53
N THR A 508 0.25 -8.96 -31.77
CA THR A 508 -1.02 -9.63 -31.41
C THR A 508 -1.20 -10.91 -32.23
N ILE A 509 -2.07 -11.82 -31.77
CA ILE A 509 -2.43 -13.02 -32.55
C ILE A 509 -3.04 -12.63 -33.90
N LYS A 510 -3.78 -11.51 -33.93
CA LYS A 510 -4.37 -10.99 -35.17
C LYS A 510 -3.28 -10.52 -36.16
N GLU A 511 -2.27 -9.79 -35.70
CA GLU A 511 -1.14 -9.36 -36.55
C GLU A 511 -0.35 -10.56 -37.06
N TRP A 512 -0.14 -11.61 -36.25
CA TRP A 512 0.47 -12.84 -36.73
C TRP A 512 -0.37 -13.53 -37.82
N ALA A 513 -1.70 -13.53 -37.67
CA ALA A 513 -2.59 -14.08 -38.68
C ALA A 513 -2.58 -13.28 -39.99
N GLU A 514 -2.36 -11.96 -39.94
CA GLU A 514 -2.26 -11.10 -41.13
C GLU A 514 -1.05 -11.47 -42.01
N ILE A 515 0.01 -12.04 -41.46
CA ILE A 515 1.13 -12.57 -42.22
C ILE A 515 1.04 -14.07 -42.52
N GLY A 516 -0.14 -14.68 -42.27
CA GLY A 516 -0.42 -16.08 -42.58
C GLY A 516 -0.02 -17.10 -41.51
N VAL A 517 0.40 -16.65 -40.33
CA VAL A 517 0.72 -17.55 -39.19
C VAL A 517 -0.57 -18.00 -38.49
N PRO A 518 -0.87 -19.31 -38.43
CA PRO A 518 -1.99 -19.81 -37.65
C PRO A 518 -1.87 -19.48 -36.16
N GLU A 519 -3.00 -19.30 -35.46
CA GLU A 519 -3.04 -18.92 -34.04
C GLU A 519 -2.15 -19.82 -33.16
N ASP A 520 -2.28 -21.13 -33.31
CA ASP A 520 -1.48 -22.11 -32.54
C ASP A 520 0.03 -21.89 -32.73
N TRP A 521 0.44 -21.61 -33.95
CA TRP A 521 1.85 -21.38 -34.27
C TRP A 521 2.35 -19.99 -33.83
N ALA A 522 1.49 -18.99 -33.71
CA ALA A 522 1.84 -17.71 -33.11
C ALA A 522 2.27 -17.88 -31.65
N TYR A 523 1.59 -18.70 -30.87
CA TYR A 523 2.01 -19.04 -29.50
C TYR A 523 3.32 -19.84 -29.46
N VAL A 524 3.53 -20.74 -30.42
CA VAL A 524 4.79 -21.50 -30.53
C VAL A 524 5.95 -20.58 -30.86
N LEU A 525 5.77 -19.64 -31.79
CA LEU A 525 6.78 -18.64 -32.14
C LEU A 525 7.19 -17.80 -30.93
N ARG A 526 6.22 -17.26 -30.18
CA ARG A 526 6.49 -16.52 -28.95
C ARG A 526 7.27 -17.36 -27.93
N LYS A 527 6.90 -18.61 -27.76
CA LYS A 527 7.59 -19.55 -26.86
C LYS A 527 9.02 -19.87 -27.32
N ALA A 528 9.27 -19.81 -28.63
CA ALA A 528 10.60 -19.94 -29.24
C ALA A 528 11.42 -18.65 -29.14
N GLY A 529 10.85 -17.54 -28.61
CA GLY A 529 11.53 -16.26 -28.43
C GLY A 529 11.22 -15.20 -29.48
N PHE A 530 10.36 -15.49 -30.45
CA PHE A 530 9.95 -14.54 -31.50
C PHE A 530 8.65 -13.82 -31.03
N ASN A 531 8.82 -12.66 -30.40
CA ASN A 531 7.71 -11.91 -29.83
C ASN A 531 7.04 -10.94 -30.81
N LEU A 532 7.81 -10.44 -31.76
CA LEU A 532 7.38 -9.51 -32.80
C LEU A 532 7.47 -10.16 -34.18
N ILE A 533 6.64 -9.71 -35.12
CA ILE A 533 6.74 -10.10 -36.53
C ILE A 533 8.13 -9.75 -37.08
N SER A 534 8.70 -8.62 -36.64
CA SER A 534 10.06 -8.24 -37.03
C SER A 534 11.14 -9.28 -36.66
N ASP A 535 10.89 -10.06 -35.61
CA ASP A 535 11.90 -11.02 -35.10
C ASP A 535 12.14 -12.19 -36.05
N ILE A 536 11.21 -12.48 -36.98
CA ILE A 536 11.35 -13.57 -37.97
C ILE A 536 11.89 -13.09 -39.30
N ARG A 537 12.05 -11.79 -39.54
CA ARG A 537 12.44 -11.20 -40.85
C ARG A 537 13.78 -11.70 -41.37
N GLU A 538 14.75 -11.86 -40.47
CA GLU A 538 16.11 -12.28 -40.82
C GLU A 538 16.34 -13.79 -40.62
N GLU A 539 15.31 -14.53 -40.20
CA GLU A 539 15.41 -15.97 -39.96
C GLU A 539 15.40 -16.75 -41.30
N LYS A 540 16.07 -17.90 -41.31
CA LYS A 540 15.96 -18.84 -42.41
C LYS A 540 14.80 -19.80 -42.18
N ALA A 541 13.95 -20.02 -43.18
CA ALA A 541 12.74 -20.83 -43.05
C ALA A 541 13.00 -22.23 -42.45
N GLN A 542 14.08 -22.90 -42.85
CA GLN A 542 14.45 -24.21 -42.29
C GLN A 542 14.87 -24.11 -40.81
N GLY A 543 15.60 -23.06 -40.43
CA GLY A 543 16.03 -22.82 -39.05
C GLY A 543 14.84 -22.52 -38.16
N LEU A 544 13.92 -21.68 -38.63
CA LEU A 544 12.69 -21.34 -37.92
C LEU A 544 11.78 -22.56 -37.75
N GLN A 545 11.64 -23.38 -38.83
CA GLN A 545 10.91 -24.66 -38.79
C GLN A 545 11.46 -25.62 -37.73
N GLN A 546 12.78 -25.71 -37.60
CA GLN A 546 13.41 -26.54 -36.58
C GLN A 546 13.09 -26.01 -35.16
N LYS A 547 13.30 -24.72 -34.90
CA LYS A 547 13.08 -24.08 -33.60
C LYS A 547 11.63 -24.30 -33.12
N ILE A 548 10.64 -24.01 -33.98
CA ILE A 548 9.23 -24.19 -33.61
C ILE A 548 8.83 -25.67 -33.49
N GLY A 549 9.45 -26.56 -34.33
CA GLY A 549 9.26 -28.00 -34.26
C GLY A 549 9.77 -28.60 -32.93
N GLU A 550 10.89 -28.09 -32.41
CA GLU A 550 11.43 -28.48 -31.10
C GLU A 550 10.46 -28.10 -29.97
N ILE A 551 9.85 -26.93 -30.01
CA ILE A 551 8.82 -26.49 -29.04
C ILE A 551 7.58 -27.40 -29.12
N ASN A 552 7.05 -27.66 -30.32
CA ASN A 552 5.91 -28.56 -30.53
C ASN A 552 6.18 -29.95 -29.94
N LYS A 553 7.36 -30.52 -30.17
CA LYS A 553 7.77 -31.81 -29.62
C LYS A 553 7.97 -31.76 -28.10
N LYS A 554 8.67 -30.74 -27.60
CA LYS A 554 8.95 -30.57 -26.17
C LYS A 554 7.68 -30.52 -25.35
N TYR A 555 6.68 -29.77 -25.79
CA TYR A 555 5.41 -29.58 -25.08
C TYR A 555 4.32 -30.57 -25.52
N LYS A 556 4.63 -31.50 -26.44
CA LYS A 556 3.69 -32.55 -26.93
C LYS A 556 2.38 -31.97 -27.45
N LEU A 557 2.45 -30.86 -28.19
CA LEU A 557 1.26 -30.12 -28.63
C LEU A 557 0.48 -30.86 -29.70
N GLY A 558 1.15 -31.70 -30.51
CA GLY A 558 0.51 -32.49 -31.58
C GLY A 558 0.11 -31.66 -32.80
N TYR A 559 0.64 -30.44 -32.94
CA TYR A 559 0.33 -29.59 -34.09
C TYR A 559 0.99 -30.14 -35.36
N GLU A 560 0.27 -30.09 -36.48
CA GLU A 560 0.79 -30.44 -37.78
C GLU A 560 1.89 -29.42 -38.17
N LYS A 561 3.08 -29.90 -38.48
CA LYS A 561 4.24 -29.07 -38.69
C LYS A 561 4.12 -28.30 -40.01
N PRO A 562 4.26 -26.95 -40.03
CA PRO A 562 4.21 -26.16 -41.25
C PRO A 562 5.34 -26.57 -42.20
N SER A 563 5.09 -26.53 -43.49
CA SER A 563 6.12 -26.74 -44.49
C SER A 563 7.17 -25.62 -44.48
N VAL A 564 8.31 -25.87 -45.08
CA VAL A 564 9.34 -24.82 -45.25
C VAL A 564 8.81 -23.67 -46.11
N ASP A 565 7.97 -23.98 -47.09
CA ASP A 565 7.36 -23.00 -48.00
C ASP A 565 6.31 -22.13 -47.26
N ASP A 566 5.50 -22.71 -46.36
CA ASP A 566 4.57 -21.92 -45.50
C ASP A 566 5.36 -20.90 -44.67
N ILE A 567 6.45 -21.36 -44.04
CA ILE A 567 7.28 -20.51 -43.18
C ILE A 567 7.99 -19.44 -43.98
N GLN A 568 8.46 -19.77 -45.21
CA GLN A 568 9.02 -18.77 -46.09
C GLN A 568 7.99 -17.71 -46.46
N GLY A 569 6.72 -18.12 -46.70
CA GLY A 569 5.62 -17.20 -46.94
C GLY A 569 5.37 -16.25 -45.76
N TRP A 570 5.47 -16.73 -44.51
CA TRP A 570 5.38 -15.87 -43.30
C TRP A 570 6.50 -14.82 -43.25
N ILE A 571 7.76 -15.28 -43.57
CA ILE A 571 8.93 -14.39 -43.56
C ILE A 571 8.82 -13.36 -44.68
N ASP A 572 8.44 -13.76 -45.88
CA ASP A 572 8.30 -12.87 -47.03
C ASP A 572 7.23 -11.80 -46.77
N THR A 573 6.08 -12.20 -46.18
CA THR A 573 5.02 -11.26 -45.80
C THR A 573 5.44 -10.34 -44.64
N ALA A 574 6.22 -10.84 -43.69
CA ALA A 574 6.77 -10.01 -42.62
C ALA A 574 7.79 -8.97 -43.13
N ASN A 575 8.41 -9.20 -44.29
CA ASN A 575 9.36 -8.29 -44.95
C ASN A 575 8.69 -7.29 -45.92
N ALA A 576 7.47 -7.60 -46.38
CA ALA A 576 6.68 -6.71 -47.22
C ALA A 576 6.11 -5.53 -46.44
#